data_af3ed85083ba4d304bb1bd27bfa2bf79
#
_entry.id   af3ed85083ba4d304bb1bd27bfa2bf79
#
_cell.length_a   1.000
_cell.length_b   1.000
_cell.length_c   1.000
_cell.angle_alpha   90.00
_cell.angle_beta   90.00
_cell.angle_gamma   90.00
#
_symmetry.space_group_name_H-M   'P 1'
#
loop_
_entity.id
_entity.type
_entity.pdbx_description
1 polymer ?
#
loop_
_entity_poly.entity_id
_entity_poly.type
_entity_poly.pdbx_seq_one_letter_code
_entity_poly.pdbx_strand_id
1 'polypeptide(L)' 'MVNLNIGQKIQKYRTQRGLSLRGLAEKTGITASMISQIENNSVNPSINTLKTLAETLDFPLYVLFQEDSDPEQELIVRKG' A
#
# COMPACT_ATOMS: atom_id res chain seq x y z
N MET A 1 17.03 -4.42 8.34
CA MET A 1 16.28 -4.97 7.21
C MET A 1 15.02 -4.16 6.96
N VAL A 2 14.74 -3.93 5.72
CA VAL A 2 13.59 -3.13 5.34
C VAL A 2 12.32 -3.97 5.44
N ASN A 3 11.28 -3.39 6.01
CA ASN A 3 9.96 -4.01 6.11
C ASN A 3 8.95 -3.04 5.55
N LEU A 4 8.62 -3.20 4.28
CA LEU A 4 7.80 -2.21 3.58
C LEU A 4 6.30 -2.40 3.81
N ASN A 5 5.86 -3.63 4.02
CA ASN A 5 4.43 -3.92 4.27
C ASN A 5 3.51 -3.24 3.27
N ILE A 6 3.86 -3.36 1.99
CA ILE A 6 3.12 -2.68 0.94
C ILE A 6 1.65 -3.09 0.95
N GLY A 7 1.40 -4.39 1.10
CA GLY A 7 0.02 -4.88 1.08
C GLY A 7 -0.83 -4.30 2.20
N GLN A 8 -0.27 -4.25 3.40
CA GLN A 8 -1.00 -3.70 4.54
C GLN A 8 -1.28 -2.21 4.37
N LYS A 9 -0.35 -1.48 3.78
CA LYS A 9 -0.56 -0.07 3.54
C LYS A 9 -1.70 0.15 2.55
N ILE A 10 -1.73 -0.64 1.49
CA ILE A 10 -2.81 -0.52 0.52
C ILE A 10 -4.15 -0.84 1.18
N GLN A 11 -4.20 -1.90 1.99
CA GLN A 11 -5.43 -2.25 2.68
C GLN A 11 -5.88 -1.14 3.61
N LYS A 12 -4.94 -0.53 4.32
CA LYS A 12 -5.25 0.57 5.23
C LYS A 12 -5.89 1.73 4.49
N TYR A 13 -5.29 2.16 3.40
CA TYR A 13 -5.84 3.28 2.65
C TYR A 13 -7.16 2.94 2.01
N ARG A 14 -7.30 1.70 1.52
CA ARG A 14 -8.57 1.27 0.94
C ARG A 14 -9.70 1.33 1.97
N THR A 15 -9.47 0.77 3.15
CA THR A 15 -10.50 0.74 4.17
C THR A 15 -10.81 2.13 4.71
N GLN A 16 -9.79 2.99 4.80
CA GLN A 16 -10.01 4.37 5.22
C GLN A 16 -10.91 5.12 4.25
N ARG A 17 -10.86 4.75 2.96
CA ARG A 17 -11.72 5.36 1.95
C ARG A 17 -13.10 4.71 1.89
N GLY A 18 -13.35 3.70 2.73
CA GLY A 18 -14.62 3.01 2.71
C GLY A 18 -14.84 2.13 1.50
N LEU A 19 -13.76 1.70 0.84
CA LEU A 19 -13.87 0.90 -0.38
C LEU A 19 -13.72 -0.57 -0.08
N SER A 20 -14.62 -1.37 -0.69
CA SER A 20 -14.45 -2.82 -0.70
C SER A 20 -13.40 -3.21 -1.74
N LEU A 21 -12.98 -4.49 -1.70
CA LEU A 21 -12.10 -4.98 -2.75
C LEU A 21 -12.72 -4.79 -4.13
N ARG A 22 -14.01 -5.10 -4.24
CA ARG A 22 -14.70 -4.93 -5.51
C ARG A 22 -14.78 -3.46 -5.92
N GLY A 23 -15.04 -2.57 -4.96
CA GLY A 23 -15.09 -1.16 -5.25
C GLY A 23 -13.78 -0.63 -5.78
N LEU A 24 -12.68 -1.03 -5.16
CA LEU A 24 -11.37 -0.61 -5.63
C LEU A 24 -11.07 -1.22 -7.00
N ALA A 25 -11.46 -2.46 -7.20
CA ALA A 25 -11.26 -3.12 -8.49
C ALA A 25 -11.98 -2.35 -9.61
N GLU A 26 -13.20 -1.91 -9.34
CA GLU A 26 -13.95 -1.17 -10.36
C GLU A 26 -13.28 0.15 -10.70
N LYS A 27 -12.69 0.80 -9.70
CA LYS A 27 -12.07 2.11 -9.94
C LYS A 27 -10.72 1.99 -10.65
N THR A 28 -10.04 0.87 -10.49
CA THR A 28 -8.67 0.74 -11.01
C THR A 28 -8.58 -0.11 -12.26
N GLY A 29 -9.59 -0.94 -12.53
CA GLY A 29 -9.47 -1.92 -13.60
C GLY A 29 -8.66 -3.14 -13.20
N ILE A 30 -8.19 -3.21 -11.97
CA ILE A 30 -7.49 -4.37 -11.43
C ILE A 30 -8.54 -5.28 -10.80
N THR A 31 -8.39 -6.61 -10.96
CA THR A 31 -9.38 -7.51 -10.40
C THR A 31 -9.33 -7.51 -8.88
N ALA A 32 -10.48 -7.78 -8.26
CA ALA A 32 -10.54 -7.87 -6.81
C ALA A 32 -9.62 -8.97 -6.29
N SER A 33 -9.52 -10.07 -7.04
CA SER A 33 -8.62 -11.16 -6.66
C SER A 33 -7.18 -10.70 -6.62
N MET A 34 -6.75 -9.95 -7.62
CA MET A 34 -5.37 -9.43 -7.66
C MET A 34 -5.14 -8.48 -6.49
N ILE A 35 -6.09 -7.58 -6.22
CA ILE A 35 -5.94 -6.65 -5.11
C ILE A 35 -5.81 -7.41 -3.79
N SER A 36 -6.64 -8.44 -3.60
CA SER A 36 -6.55 -9.25 -2.40
C SER A 36 -5.18 -9.89 -2.26
N GLN A 37 -4.63 -10.41 -3.36
CA GLN A 37 -3.31 -11.02 -3.32
C GLN A 37 -2.23 -10.00 -3.01
N ILE A 38 -2.37 -8.78 -3.52
CA ILE A 38 -1.43 -7.71 -3.22
C ILE A 38 -1.49 -7.36 -1.73
N GLU A 39 -2.69 -7.25 -1.18
CA GLU A 39 -2.86 -6.90 0.23
C GLU A 39 -2.31 -7.98 1.16
N ASN A 40 -2.35 -9.22 0.70
CA ASN A 40 -1.81 -10.35 1.49
C ASN A 40 -0.33 -10.60 1.24
N ASN A 41 0.30 -9.77 0.42
CA ASN A 41 1.71 -9.93 0.05
C ASN A 41 1.98 -11.27 -0.63
N SER A 42 0.97 -11.77 -1.36
CA SER A 42 1.10 -13.04 -2.07
C SER A 42 1.70 -12.87 -3.46
N VAL A 43 1.74 -11.66 -3.97
CA VAL A 43 2.28 -11.36 -5.29
C VAL A 43 3.12 -10.10 -5.20
N ASN A 44 4.01 -9.91 -6.19
CA ASN A 44 4.80 -8.71 -6.32
C ASN A 44 4.21 -7.87 -7.45
N PRO A 45 3.41 -6.85 -7.13
CA PRO A 45 2.80 -6.04 -8.17
C PRO A 45 3.84 -5.18 -8.88
N SER A 46 3.56 -4.83 -10.12
CA SER A 46 4.42 -3.94 -10.87
C SER A 46 4.31 -2.52 -10.30
N ILE A 47 5.29 -1.68 -10.64
CA ILE A 47 5.24 -0.28 -10.27
C ILE A 47 4.00 0.40 -10.83
N ASN A 48 3.64 0.06 -12.07
CA ASN A 48 2.44 0.65 -12.67
C ASN A 48 1.18 0.28 -11.89
N THR A 49 1.10 -0.96 -11.42
CA THR A 49 -0.04 -1.37 -10.61
C THR A 49 -0.08 -0.60 -9.30
N LEU A 50 1.06 -0.47 -8.65
CA LEU A 50 1.14 0.29 -7.39
C LEU A 50 0.80 1.75 -7.61
N LYS A 51 1.25 2.32 -8.71
CA LYS A 51 0.95 3.71 -9.03
C LYS A 51 -0.54 3.91 -9.22
N THR A 52 -1.19 3.00 -9.92
CA THR A 52 -2.63 3.08 -10.12
C THR A 52 -3.38 3.03 -8.80
N LEU A 53 -2.97 2.13 -7.91
CA LEU A 53 -3.60 2.02 -6.61
C LEU A 53 -3.38 3.30 -5.78
N ALA A 54 -2.17 3.82 -5.80
CA ALA A 54 -1.86 5.02 -5.04
C ALA A 54 -2.67 6.21 -5.53
N GLU A 55 -2.78 6.36 -6.84
CA GLU A 55 -3.55 7.47 -7.42
C GLU A 55 -5.02 7.35 -7.09
N THR A 56 -5.56 6.13 -7.18
CA THR A 56 -6.97 5.92 -6.90
C THR A 56 -7.29 6.15 -5.43
N LEU A 57 -6.39 5.74 -4.55
CA LEU A 57 -6.58 5.90 -3.11
C LEU A 57 -6.05 7.23 -2.60
N ASP A 58 -5.50 8.04 -3.49
CA ASP A 58 -5.12 9.43 -3.21
C ASP A 58 -4.03 9.55 -2.16
N PHE A 59 -2.94 8.81 -2.36
CA PHE A 59 -1.76 8.97 -1.53
C PHE A 59 -0.52 8.91 -2.40
N PRO A 60 0.59 9.52 -1.95
CA PRO A 60 1.82 9.50 -2.74
C PRO A 60 2.40 8.10 -2.82
N LEU A 61 2.90 7.73 -3.99
CA LEU A 61 3.45 6.40 -4.18
C LEU A 61 4.58 6.09 -3.19
N TYR A 62 5.39 7.08 -2.84
CA TYR A 62 6.54 6.83 -1.99
C TYR A 62 6.14 6.28 -0.62
N VAL A 63 4.90 6.52 -0.20
CA VAL A 63 4.42 6.01 1.08
C VAL A 63 4.53 4.49 1.14
N LEU A 64 4.33 3.84 0.00
CA LEU A 64 4.38 2.38 -0.04
C LEU A 64 5.79 1.84 0.20
N PHE A 65 6.80 2.66 0.01
CA PHE A 65 8.19 2.23 0.12
C PHE A 65 8.85 2.72 1.40
N GLN A 66 8.08 3.30 2.30
CA GLN A 66 8.62 3.71 3.60
C GLN A 66 8.69 2.51 4.52
N GLU A 67 9.78 2.44 5.29
CA GLU A 67 9.91 1.40 6.30
C GLU A 67 8.92 1.62 7.41
N ASP A 68 8.38 0.52 7.92
CA ASP A 68 7.61 0.58 9.16
C ASP A 68 8.59 0.63 10.31
N SER A 69 8.54 1.71 11.08
CA SER A 69 9.38 1.85 12.27
C SER A 69 8.55 2.51 13.35
N ASP A 70 8.90 2.20 14.60
CA ASP A 70 8.21 2.83 15.69
C ASP A 70 8.84 4.20 15.97
N PRO A 71 8.15 5.02 16.78
CA PRO A 71 8.63 6.39 17.02
C PRO A 71 10.03 6.44 17.63
N GLU A 72 10.37 5.47 18.46
CA GLU A 72 11.70 5.46 19.07
C GLU A 72 12.79 5.28 18.03
N GLN A 73 12.55 4.36 17.09
CA GLN A 73 13.52 4.13 16.03
C GLN A 73 13.65 5.35 15.14
N GLU A 74 12.54 6.01 14.87
CA GLU A 74 12.58 7.22 14.07
C GLU A 74 13.42 8.29 14.73
N LEU A 75 13.27 8.45 16.03
CA LEU A 75 14.04 9.45 16.75
C LEU A 75 15.53 9.15 16.66
N ILE A 76 15.89 7.88 16.81
CA ILE A 76 17.28 7.49 16.74
C ILE A 76 17.84 7.76 15.35
N VAL A 77 17.09 7.41 14.32
CA VAL A 77 17.54 7.61 12.95
C VAL A 77 17.74 9.09 12.65
N ARG A 78 16.84 9.92 13.15
CA ARG A 78 16.91 11.33 12.86
C ARG A 78 18.09 12.01 13.52
N LYS A 79 18.57 11.43 14.58
CA LYS A 79 19.76 11.97 15.24
C LYS A 79 21.00 11.75 14.42
N GLY A 80 21.01 10.70 13.65
CA GLY A 80 22.14 10.40 12.80
C GLY A 80 22.17 11.25 11.58
#